data_2d784a23161e38ea85300904a828ad9b
#
_entry.id   2d784a23161e38ea85300904a828ad9b
#
_cell.length_a   1.000
_cell.length_b   1.000
_cell.length_c   1.000
_cell.angle_alpha   90.00
_cell.angle_beta   90.00
_cell.angle_gamma   90.00
#
_symmetry.space_group_name_H-M   'P 1'
#
loop_
_entity.id
_entity.type
_entity.pdbx_description
1 polymer ?
#
loop_
_entity_poly.entity_id
_entity_poly.type
_entity_poly.pdbx_seq_one_letter_code
_entity_poly.pdbx_strand_id
1 'polypeptide(L)'
;MAAGIATLEVMKSERVIENAAAKGERLLNSFKKMVDQYELVCDARGKGLMIGLEFGPPQSFKLKAAWNLLETANSGLFCQLISIPLFKDHKVLTQVAGHGNHTIKLLPPLTITDTDCDWIETSFNSVIADAHNAPAAVWSLGKTLAENAIKARMTS
;
A
#
# COMPACT_ATOMS: atom_id res chain seq x y z
N MET A 1 -34.52 8.90 -4.71
CA MET A 1 -34.81 8.77 -3.27
C MET A 1 -34.92 7.31 -2.83
N ALA A 2 -35.66 6.43 -3.48
CA ALA A 2 -35.81 5.01 -3.07
C ALA A 2 -34.46 4.26 -2.92
N ALA A 3 -33.54 4.39 -3.88
CA ALA A 3 -32.22 3.75 -3.80
C ALA A 3 -31.39 4.22 -2.59
N GLY A 4 -31.45 5.50 -2.23
CA GLY A 4 -30.75 6.03 -1.05
C GLY A 4 -31.31 5.46 0.26
N ILE A 5 -32.63 5.33 0.36
CA ILE A 5 -33.27 4.72 1.53
C ILE A 5 -32.88 3.25 1.65
N ALA A 6 -32.96 2.48 0.55
CA ALA A 6 -32.52 1.08 0.51
C ALA A 6 -31.06 0.91 0.92
N THR A 7 -30.16 1.79 0.45
CA THR A 7 -28.75 1.77 0.87
C THR A 7 -28.60 1.96 2.38
N LEU A 8 -29.28 2.91 2.98
CA LEU A 8 -29.23 3.15 4.43
C LEU A 8 -29.79 1.97 5.23
N GLU A 9 -30.86 1.34 4.73
CA GLU A 9 -31.46 0.14 5.35
C GLU A 9 -30.48 -1.04 5.33
N VAL A 10 -29.82 -1.29 4.18
CA VAL A 10 -28.79 -2.33 4.06
C VAL A 10 -27.60 -2.03 4.97
N MET A 11 -27.09 -0.79 4.98
CA MET A 11 -25.99 -0.40 5.87
C MET A 11 -26.31 -0.69 7.34
N LYS A 12 -27.55 -0.48 7.75
CA LYS A 12 -27.99 -0.75 9.13
C LYS A 12 -28.21 -2.23 9.39
N SER A 13 -28.89 -2.95 8.51
CA SER A 13 -29.20 -4.37 8.69
C SER A 13 -27.97 -5.27 8.64
N GLU A 14 -27.00 -4.95 7.78
CA GLU A 14 -25.74 -5.67 7.63
C GLU A 14 -24.62 -5.16 8.56
N ARG A 15 -24.90 -4.13 9.36
CA ARG A 15 -23.95 -3.56 10.33
C ARG A 15 -22.60 -3.20 9.70
N VAL A 16 -22.62 -2.65 8.49
CA VAL A 16 -21.38 -2.39 7.72
C VAL A 16 -20.49 -1.34 8.38
N ILE A 17 -21.05 -0.42 9.15
CA ILE A 17 -20.29 0.62 9.89
C ILE A 17 -19.46 -0.04 10.99
N GLU A 18 -20.05 -0.93 11.78
CA GLU A 18 -19.38 -1.67 12.84
C GLU A 18 -18.33 -2.64 12.27
N ASN A 19 -18.67 -3.31 11.15
CA ASN A 19 -17.71 -4.16 10.45
C ASN A 19 -16.48 -3.33 9.99
N ALA A 20 -16.72 -2.20 9.34
CA ALA A 20 -15.66 -1.31 8.88
C ALA A 20 -14.79 -0.79 10.04
N ALA A 21 -15.37 -0.50 11.20
CA ALA A 21 -14.63 -0.09 12.38
C ALA A 21 -13.75 -1.22 12.91
N ALA A 22 -14.31 -2.41 13.12
CA ALA A 22 -13.60 -3.56 13.67
C ALA A 22 -12.48 -4.06 12.74
N LYS A 23 -12.79 -4.26 11.43
CA LYS A 23 -11.80 -4.71 10.44
C LYS A 23 -10.74 -3.64 10.17
N GLY A 24 -11.13 -2.37 10.15
CA GLY A 24 -10.21 -1.25 9.99
C GLY A 24 -9.23 -1.12 11.15
N GLU A 25 -9.68 -1.28 12.38
CA GLU A 25 -8.81 -1.29 13.57
C GLU A 25 -7.83 -2.47 13.52
N ARG A 26 -8.30 -3.66 13.17
CA ARG A 26 -7.47 -4.86 12.99
C ARG A 26 -6.35 -4.61 11.97
N LEU A 27 -6.70 -4.19 10.75
CA LEU A 27 -5.74 -3.93 9.67
C LEU A 27 -4.77 -2.81 10.04
N LEU A 28 -5.25 -1.72 10.65
CA LEU A 28 -4.42 -0.62 11.08
C LEU A 28 -3.40 -1.04 12.14
N ASN A 29 -3.80 -1.88 13.09
CA ASN A 29 -2.89 -2.43 14.09
C ASN A 29 -1.85 -3.37 13.48
N SER A 30 -2.20 -4.15 12.47
CA SER A 30 -1.26 -4.98 11.71
C SER A 30 -0.24 -4.09 10.97
N PHE A 31 -0.69 -3.05 10.30
CA PHE A 31 0.20 -2.12 9.58
C PHE A 31 1.09 -1.31 10.51
N LYS A 32 0.63 -0.94 11.69
CA LYS A 32 1.48 -0.31 12.73
C LYS A 32 2.63 -1.21 13.17
N LYS A 33 2.42 -2.52 13.27
CA LYS A 33 3.52 -3.46 13.53
C LYS A 33 4.56 -3.47 12.41
N MET A 34 4.13 -3.27 11.16
CA MET A 34 5.05 -3.17 10.02
C MET A 34 5.90 -1.89 10.08
N VAL A 35 5.40 -0.79 10.67
CA VAL A 35 6.20 0.42 10.94
C VAL A 35 7.36 0.11 11.88
N ASP A 36 7.13 -0.71 12.91
CA ASP A 36 8.18 -1.10 13.84
C ASP A 36 9.14 -2.16 13.26
N GLN A 37 8.67 -2.93 12.28
CA GLN A 37 9.42 -4.06 11.71
C GLN A 37 10.27 -3.69 10.49
N TYR A 38 9.81 -2.76 9.66
CA TYR A 38 10.44 -2.44 8.37
C TYR A 38 10.79 -0.96 8.27
N GLU A 39 12.06 -0.64 8.17
CA GLU A 39 12.54 0.75 8.07
C GLU A 39 12.07 1.52 6.82
N LEU A 40 11.50 0.80 5.84
CA LEU A 40 10.87 1.41 4.66
C LEU A 40 9.47 1.95 4.94
N VAL A 41 8.83 1.53 6.04
CA VAL A 41 7.48 1.95 6.43
C VAL A 41 7.59 3.00 7.53
N CYS A 42 7.11 4.22 7.26
CA CYS A 42 7.25 5.35 8.19
C CYS A 42 6.03 5.56 9.08
N ASP A 43 4.83 5.32 8.55
CA ASP A 43 3.59 5.57 9.27
C ASP A 43 2.45 4.71 8.72
N ALA A 44 1.50 4.39 9.60
CA ALA A 44 0.24 3.77 9.25
C ALA A 44 -0.90 4.50 9.96
N ARG A 45 -1.80 5.11 9.18
CA ARG A 45 -2.92 5.91 9.69
C ARG A 45 -4.21 5.62 8.94
N GLY A 46 -5.34 5.83 9.60
CA GLY A 46 -6.63 5.60 8.96
C GLY A 46 -7.82 5.77 9.89
N LYS A 47 -9.00 5.67 9.30
CA LYS A 47 -10.28 5.64 9.99
C LYS A 47 -11.16 4.58 9.35
N GLY A 48 -11.60 3.59 10.12
CA GLY A 48 -12.29 2.43 9.57
C GLY A 48 -11.42 1.76 8.50
N LEU A 49 -12.01 1.41 7.37
CA LEU A 49 -11.30 0.77 6.26
C LEU A 49 -10.59 1.75 5.30
N MET A 50 -10.59 3.04 5.60
CA MET A 50 -9.78 4.01 4.86
C MET A 50 -8.40 4.11 5.54
N ILE A 51 -7.40 3.40 4.99
CA ILE A 51 -6.08 3.24 5.59
C ILE A 51 -5.03 3.73 4.61
N GLY A 52 -4.05 4.49 5.11
CA GLY A 52 -2.85 4.90 4.40
C GLY A 52 -1.62 4.32 5.07
N LEU A 53 -0.76 3.72 4.26
CA LEU A 53 0.56 3.24 4.65
C LEU A 53 1.60 4.11 3.98
N GLU A 54 2.41 4.82 4.78
CA GLU A 54 3.41 5.77 4.30
C GLU A 54 4.79 5.13 4.31
N PHE A 55 5.50 5.31 3.20
CA PHE A 55 6.86 4.84 3.01
C PHE A 55 7.84 6.01 3.01
N GLY A 56 9.09 5.74 3.40
CA GLY A 56 10.11 6.77 3.45
C GLY A 56 11.53 6.23 3.34
N PRO A 57 12.53 7.13 3.32
CA PRO A 57 13.92 6.76 3.14
C PRO A 57 14.41 5.92 4.34
N PRO A 58 14.92 4.69 4.06
CA PRO A 58 15.43 3.81 5.10
C PRO A 58 16.75 4.32 5.68
N GLN A 59 17.12 3.79 6.85
CA GLN A 59 18.37 4.14 7.55
C GLN A 59 19.57 3.34 6.99
N SER A 60 19.34 2.08 6.61
CA SER A 60 20.40 1.21 6.10
C SER A 60 20.97 1.71 4.78
N PHE A 61 22.29 1.71 4.65
CA PHE A 61 23.00 2.28 3.49
C PHE A 61 22.55 1.68 2.15
N LYS A 62 22.37 0.36 2.09
CA LYS A 62 21.99 -0.35 0.84
C LYS A 62 20.59 0.05 0.37
N LEU A 63 19.61 0.05 1.28
CA LEU A 63 18.23 0.43 0.96
C LEU A 63 18.14 1.92 0.66
N LYS A 64 18.87 2.76 1.37
CA LYS A 64 18.91 4.21 1.15
C LYS A 64 19.46 4.57 -0.23
N ALA A 65 20.52 3.90 -0.67
CA ALA A 65 21.07 4.11 -2.01
C ALA A 65 20.06 3.77 -3.12
N ALA A 66 19.35 2.65 -2.96
CA ALA A 66 18.31 2.24 -3.89
C ALA A 66 17.08 3.18 -3.84
N TRP A 67 16.64 3.59 -2.66
CA TRP A 67 15.60 4.61 -2.48
C TRP A 67 15.94 5.89 -3.24
N ASN A 68 17.13 6.45 -3.00
CA ASN A 68 17.58 7.68 -3.65
C ASN A 68 17.62 7.56 -5.17
N LEU A 69 18.03 6.40 -5.71
CA LEU A 69 18.01 6.14 -7.14
C LEU A 69 16.60 6.26 -7.74
N LEU A 70 15.61 5.66 -7.07
CA LEU A 70 14.22 5.72 -7.50
C LEU A 70 13.65 7.13 -7.42
N GLU A 71 13.90 7.83 -6.33
CA GLU A 71 13.43 9.20 -6.12
C GLU A 71 14.03 10.19 -7.12
N THR A 72 15.30 10.01 -7.49
CA THR A 72 15.96 10.83 -8.52
C THR A 72 15.34 10.59 -9.89
N ALA A 73 14.94 9.35 -10.19
CA ALA A 73 14.29 9.02 -11.45
C ALA A 73 12.86 9.58 -11.53
N ASN A 74 12.06 9.33 -10.52
CA ASN A 74 10.71 9.90 -10.37
C ASN A 74 10.21 9.69 -8.93
N SER A 75 9.79 10.77 -8.29
CA SER A 75 9.19 10.69 -6.95
C SER A 75 7.91 9.84 -6.98
N GLY A 76 7.79 8.93 -6.02
CA GLY A 76 6.68 7.99 -5.93
C GLY A 76 6.84 6.68 -6.70
N LEU A 77 7.95 6.45 -7.42
CA LEU A 77 8.23 5.15 -8.04
C LEU A 77 8.31 4.03 -7.01
N PHE A 78 8.76 4.32 -5.80
CA PHE A 78 8.81 3.34 -4.72
C PHE A 78 7.43 2.71 -4.46
N CYS A 79 6.37 3.49 -4.41
CA CYS A 79 5.01 2.95 -4.22
C CYS A 79 4.58 1.98 -5.31
N GLN A 80 5.11 2.13 -6.53
CA GLN A 80 4.83 1.18 -7.62
C GLN A 80 5.53 -0.16 -7.39
N LEU A 81 6.71 -0.17 -6.74
CA LEU A 81 7.39 -1.41 -6.37
C LEU A 81 6.58 -2.25 -5.37
N ILE A 82 5.74 -1.62 -4.58
CA ILE A 82 4.85 -2.29 -3.63
C ILE A 82 3.49 -2.60 -4.29
N SER A 83 2.88 -1.64 -4.97
CA SER A 83 1.53 -1.81 -5.53
C SER A 83 1.46 -2.80 -6.69
N ILE A 84 2.52 -2.89 -7.52
CA ILE A 84 2.54 -3.81 -8.65
C ILE A 84 2.56 -5.28 -8.20
N PRO A 85 3.45 -5.75 -7.31
CA PRO A 85 3.40 -7.11 -6.78
C PRO A 85 2.11 -7.41 -6.00
N LEU A 86 1.62 -6.46 -5.18
CA LEU A 86 0.33 -6.62 -4.50
C LEU A 86 -0.78 -6.96 -5.49
N PHE A 87 -0.84 -6.27 -6.64
CA PHE A 87 -1.84 -6.55 -7.65
C PHE A 87 -1.54 -7.82 -8.45
N LYS A 88 -0.32 -7.99 -8.98
CA LYS A 88 0.02 -9.10 -9.88
C LYS A 88 0.01 -10.44 -9.18
N ASP A 89 0.63 -10.52 -8.01
CA ASP A 89 0.91 -11.79 -7.34
C ASP A 89 -0.13 -12.10 -6.27
N HIS A 90 -0.60 -11.07 -5.56
CA HIS A 90 -1.56 -11.23 -4.47
C HIS A 90 -3.00 -10.80 -4.81
N LYS A 91 -3.26 -10.21 -5.99
CA LYS A 91 -4.59 -9.72 -6.42
C LYS A 91 -5.19 -8.67 -5.48
N VAL A 92 -4.34 -7.94 -4.75
CA VAL A 92 -4.75 -6.83 -3.87
C VAL A 92 -4.58 -5.52 -4.63
N LEU A 93 -5.70 -4.90 -5.00
CA LEU A 93 -5.70 -3.60 -5.67
C LEU A 93 -5.52 -2.48 -4.64
N THR A 94 -4.50 -1.68 -4.86
CA THR A 94 -4.19 -0.51 -4.03
C THR A 94 -4.01 0.74 -4.89
N GLN A 95 -4.01 1.90 -4.28
CA GLN A 95 -3.82 3.18 -4.97
C GLN A 95 -2.77 4.03 -4.26
N VAL A 96 -1.86 4.63 -5.03
CA VAL A 96 -0.97 5.68 -4.51
C VAL A 96 -1.78 6.94 -4.23
N ALA A 97 -1.52 7.62 -3.12
CA ALA A 97 -2.35 8.72 -2.60
C ALA A 97 -2.31 10.01 -3.44
N GLY A 98 -1.39 10.12 -4.39
CA GLY A 98 -1.24 11.28 -5.28
C GLY A 98 0.10 11.28 -5.99
N HIS A 99 0.31 12.26 -6.86
CA HIS A 99 1.56 12.41 -7.58
C HIS A 99 2.69 12.79 -6.61
N GLY A 100 3.81 12.09 -6.69
CA GLY A 100 4.96 12.31 -5.82
C GLY A 100 4.78 11.92 -4.36
N ASN A 101 3.66 11.29 -3.99
CA ASN A 101 3.41 10.82 -2.63
C ASN A 101 3.90 9.40 -2.43
N HIS A 102 4.43 9.14 -1.24
CA HIS A 102 4.91 7.82 -0.82
C HIS A 102 3.89 7.07 0.04
N THR A 103 2.62 7.37 -0.11
CA THR A 103 1.53 6.74 0.64
C THR A 103 0.69 5.85 -0.26
N ILE A 104 0.57 4.59 0.10
CA ILE A 104 -0.38 3.65 -0.50
C ILE A 104 -1.68 3.69 0.28
N LYS A 105 -2.80 3.90 -0.42
CA LYS A 105 -4.15 3.82 0.14
C LYS A 105 -4.74 2.44 -0.04
N LEU A 106 -5.31 1.92 1.02
CA LEU A 106 -6.15 0.74 1.03
C LEU A 106 -7.59 1.17 1.34
N LEU A 107 -8.51 0.79 0.46
CA LEU A 107 -9.94 1.13 0.52
C LEU A 107 -10.78 -0.10 0.16
N PRO A 108 -10.75 -1.17 0.99
CA PRO A 108 -11.52 -2.37 0.70
C PRO A 108 -13.02 -2.12 0.88
N PRO A 109 -13.89 -2.98 0.34
CA PRO A 109 -15.33 -2.91 0.56
C PRO A 109 -15.67 -2.96 2.05
N LEU A 110 -16.73 -2.27 2.46
CA LEU A 110 -17.16 -2.25 3.86
C LEU A 110 -17.61 -3.63 4.38
N THR A 111 -17.85 -4.56 3.47
CA THR A 111 -18.31 -5.93 3.73
C THR A 111 -17.18 -6.96 3.81
N ILE A 112 -15.91 -6.54 3.88
CA ILE A 112 -14.79 -7.47 3.95
C ILE A 112 -14.93 -8.41 5.15
N THR A 113 -14.42 -9.64 4.95
CA THR A 113 -14.41 -10.71 5.96
C THR A 113 -13.09 -10.75 6.73
N ASP A 114 -13.01 -11.60 7.76
CA ASP A 114 -11.74 -11.88 8.44
C ASP A 114 -10.72 -12.55 7.52
N THR A 115 -11.16 -13.45 6.66
CA THR A 115 -10.30 -14.10 5.65
C THR A 115 -9.69 -13.09 4.68
N ASP A 116 -10.47 -12.07 4.27
CA ASP A 116 -9.95 -11.00 3.42
C ASP A 116 -8.91 -10.14 4.17
N CYS A 117 -9.13 -9.90 5.47
CA CYS A 117 -8.15 -9.21 6.31
C CYS A 117 -6.86 -10.02 6.43
N ASP A 118 -6.93 -11.36 6.69
CA ASP A 118 -5.78 -12.25 6.72
C ASP A 118 -4.99 -12.19 5.42
N TRP A 119 -5.70 -12.21 4.30
CA TRP A 119 -5.10 -12.12 2.97
C TRP A 119 -4.38 -10.78 2.74
N ILE A 120 -5.01 -9.67 3.09
CA ILE A 120 -4.44 -8.33 2.98
C ILE A 120 -3.18 -8.22 3.85
N GLU A 121 -3.26 -8.61 5.13
CA GLU A 121 -2.15 -8.57 6.07
C GLU A 121 -0.95 -9.39 5.58
N THR A 122 -1.19 -10.63 5.15
CA THR A 122 -0.15 -11.53 4.63
C THR A 122 0.47 -11.00 3.36
N SER A 123 -0.34 -10.48 2.43
CA SER A 123 0.11 -9.94 1.16
C SER A 123 1.00 -8.71 1.35
N PHE A 124 0.59 -7.75 2.17
CA PHE A 124 1.40 -6.57 2.47
C PHE A 124 2.70 -6.95 3.16
N ASN A 125 2.64 -7.82 4.17
CA ASN A 125 3.84 -8.27 4.88
C ASN A 125 4.83 -8.97 3.94
N SER A 126 4.35 -9.85 3.05
CA SER A 126 5.20 -10.54 2.06
C SER A 126 5.90 -9.55 1.13
N VAL A 127 5.14 -8.65 0.50
CA VAL A 127 5.70 -7.70 -0.47
C VAL A 127 6.67 -6.71 0.18
N ILE A 128 6.34 -6.22 1.39
CA ILE A 128 7.23 -5.30 2.12
C ILE A 128 8.50 -6.03 2.60
N ALA A 129 8.38 -7.27 3.07
CA ALA A 129 9.52 -8.10 3.46
C ALA A 129 10.45 -8.36 2.26
N ASP A 130 9.91 -8.66 1.09
CA ASP A 130 10.68 -8.85 -0.13
C ASP A 130 11.40 -7.56 -0.55
N ALA A 131 10.74 -6.43 -0.47
CA ALA A 131 11.34 -5.13 -0.75
C ALA A 131 12.48 -4.78 0.24
N HIS A 132 12.35 -5.20 1.50
CA HIS A 132 13.32 -4.96 2.56
C HIS A 132 14.50 -5.93 2.54
N ASN A 133 14.24 -7.24 2.34
CA ASN A 133 15.23 -8.31 2.53
C ASN A 133 15.93 -8.77 1.25
N ALA A 134 15.29 -8.67 0.09
CA ALA A 134 15.83 -9.11 -1.19
C ALA A 134 15.90 -7.98 -2.22
N PRO A 135 16.74 -6.98 -1.99
CA PRO A 135 16.79 -5.79 -2.83
C PRO A 135 17.01 -6.10 -4.32
N ALA A 136 17.74 -7.17 -4.68
CA ALA A 136 18.14 -7.40 -6.07
C ALA A 136 16.98 -7.65 -7.04
N ALA A 137 15.96 -8.44 -6.66
CA ALA A 137 14.84 -8.78 -7.54
C ALA A 137 13.79 -7.65 -7.61
N VAL A 138 13.43 -7.09 -6.45
CA VAL A 138 12.46 -5.97 -6.36
C VAL A 138 13.07 -4.69 -6.93
N TRP A 139 14.36 -4.45 -6.66
CA TRP A 139 15.07 -3.29 -7.16
C TRP A 139 15.42 -3.38 -8.65
N SER A 140 15.49 -4.57 -9.25
CA SER A 140 15.62 -4.73 -10.70
C SER A 140 14.37 -4.21 -11.43
N LEU A 141 13.17 -4.45 -10.89
CA LEU A 141 11.93 -3.87 -11.39
C LEU A 141 11.95 -2.34 -11.24
N GLY A 142 12.38 -1.84 -10.08
CA GLY A 142 12.56 -0.41 -9.83
C GLY A 142 13.54 0.25 -10.78
N LYS A 143 14.67 -0.39 -11.06
CA LYS A 143 15.65 0.09 -12.05
C LYS A 143 15.03 0.18 -13.45
N THR A 144 14.31 -0.84 -13.89
CA THR A 144 13.61 -0.84 -15.17
C THR A 144 12.57 0.28 -15.25
N LEU A 145 11.80 0.50 -14.20
CA LEU A 145 10.83 1.60 -14.11
C LEU A 145 11.51 2.97 -14.15
N ALA A 146 12.62 3.13 -13.43
CA ALA A 146 13.42 4.36 -13.44
C ALA A 146 14.01 4.66 -14.81
N GLU A 147 14.60 3.66 -15.48
CA GLU A 147 15.14 3.80 -16.85
C GLU A 147 14.06 4.19 -17.86
N ASN A 148 12.89 3.60 -17.76
CA ASN A 148 11.75 3.94 -18.63
C ASN A 148 11.22 5.35 -18.37
N ALA A 149 11.16 5.78 -17.11
CA ALA A 149 10.76 7.15 -16.75
C ALA A 149 11.75 8.20 -17.26
N ILE A 150 13.06 7.93 -17.19
CA ILE A 150 14.10 8.81 -17.74
C ILE A 150 13.98 8.89 -19.26
N LYS A 151 13.84 7.76 -19.96
CA LYS A 151 13.65 7.73 -21.42
C LYS A 151 12.43 8.53 -21.87
N ALA A 152 11.30 8.40 -21.17
CA ALA A 152 10.08 9.14 -21.49
C ALA A 152 10.29 10.67 -21.37
N ARG A 153 11.08 11.14 -20.38
CA ARG A 153 11.41 12.58 -20.24
C ARG A 153 12.35 13.11 -21.33
N MET A 154 13.19 12.25 -21.90
CA MET A 154 14.11 12.65 -22.98
C MET A 154 13.45 12.71 -24.36
N THR A 155 12.24 12.17 -24.49
CA THR A 155 11.47 12.11 -25.74
C THR A 155 10.29 13.10 -25.76
N SER A 156 10.07 13.83 -24.69
CA SER A 156 9.10 14.93 -24.58
C SER A 156 9.77 16.29 -24.70
#